data_fa7e88813af11abe804712d54bc2cf37
#
_entry.id   fa7e88813af11abe804712d54bc2cf37
#
_cell.length_a   1.000
_cell.length_b   1.000
_cell.length_c   1.000
_cell.angle_alpha   90.00
_cell.angle_beta   90.00
_cell.angle_gamma   90.00
#
_symmetry.space_group_name_H-M   'P 1'
#
loop_
_entity.id
_entity.type
_entity.pdbx_description
1 polymer ?
#
loop_
_entity_poly.entity_id
_entity_poly.type
_entity_poly.pdbx_seq_one_letter_code
_entity_poly.pdbx_strand_id
1 'polypeptide(L)'
;MTAEEITAWSSVITVFVTAAGIGVAWVQLSGIKKGLNMSSLMAVLEIETQMNERKVHFDLCSSAVCTAKLKDESEDALRIHADLFDCAKESYFNALDRLCFCVLRNYVSDKDWRAEYRNLIKRVIDTYTGDFSEASPFHNIKKLNSRWQSE
;
A
#
# COMPACT_ATOMS: atom_id res chain seq x y z
N MET A 1 -30.51 -45.86 37.18
CA MET A 1 -30.61 -44.82 36.13
C MET A 1 -31.64 -45.28 35.12
N THR A 2 -32.68 -44.51 34.94
CA THR A 2 -33.68 -44.78 33.91
C THR A 2 -33.14 -44.38 32.52
N ALA A 3 -33.74 -44.91 31.45
CA ALA A 3 -33.34 -44.53 30.07
C ALA A 3 -33.47 -42.99 29.81
N GLU A 4 -34.41 -42.37 30.43
CA GLU A 4 -34.66 -40.91 30.36
C GLU A 4 -33.51 -40.11 31.01
N GLU A 5 -32.99 -40.55 32.16
CA GLU A 5 -31.86 -39.91 32.82
C GLU A 5 -30.59 -40.00 31.95
N ILE A 6 -30.36 -41.14 31.30
CA ILE A 6 -29.20 -41.33 30.40
C ILE A 6 -29.30 -40.36 29.19
N THR A 7 -30.49 -40.22 28.61
CA THR A 7 -30.72 -39.33 27.48
C THR A 7 -30.56 -37.85 27.86
N ALA A 8 -31.02 -37.45 29.05
CA ALA A 8 -30.85 -36.11 29.56
C ALA A 8 -29.37 -35.76 29.79
N TRP A 9 -28.62 -36.65 30.40
CA TRP A 9 -27.17 -36.45 30.62
C TRP A 9 -26.38 -36.39 29.30
N SER A 10 -26.72 -37.24 28.34
CA SER A 10 -26.11 -37.24 27.00
C SER A 10 -26.35 -35.90 26.27
N SER A 11 -27.55 -35.34 26.37
CA SER A 11 -27.87 -34.04 25.80
C SER A 11 -27.10 -32.89 26.42
N VAL A 12 -26.95 -32.90 27.75
CA VAL A 12 -26.13 -31.89 28.47
C VAL A 12 -24.67 -31.94 28.06
N ILE A 13 -24.09 -33.15 28.00
CA ILE A 13 -22.69 -33.31 27.57
C ILE A 13 -22.50 -32.82 26.12
N THR A 14 -23.44 -33.13 25.23
CA THR A 14 -23.38 -32.68 23.83
C THR A 14 -23.41 -31.16 23.72
N VAL A 15 -24.22 -30.48 24.50
CA VAL A 15 -24.26 -29.01 24.55
C VAL A 15 -22.90 -28.43 25.01
N PHE A 16 -22.32 -29.00 26.06
CA PHE A 16 -21.00 -28.52 26.55
C PHE A 16 -19.89 -28.76 25.52
N VAL A 17 -19.84 -29.92 24.86
CA VAL A 17 -18.86 -30.23 23.83
C VAL A 17 -19.02 -29.28 22.63
N THR A 18 -20.26 -29.01 22.21
CA THR A 18 -20.54 -28.09 21.12
C THR A 18 -20.13 -26.65 21.49
N ALA A 19 -20.44 -26.18 22.67
CA ALA A 19 -20.07 -24.85 23.14
C ALA A 19 -18.53 -24.70 23.22
N ALA A 20 -17.83 -25.70 23.73
CA ALA A 20 -16.36 -25.73 23.76
C ALA A 20 -15.77 -25.71 22.34
N GLY A 21 -16.32 -26.48 21.41
CA GLY A 21 -15.92 -26.49 20.00
C GLY A 21 -16.08 -25.15 19.32
N ILE A 22 -17.20 -24.45 19.55
CA ILE A 22 -17.41 -23.07 19.06
C ILE A 22 -16.39 -22.11 19.65
N GLY A 23 -16.09 -22.21 20.95
CA GLY A 23 -15.07 -21.37 21.60
C GLY A 23 -13.67 -21.56 20.98
N VAL A 24 -13.27 -22.80 20.76
CA VAL A 24 -11.98 -23.10 20.11
C VAL A 24 -11.93 -22.57 18.67
N ALA A 25 -13.02 -22.78 17.90
CA ALA A 25 -13.12 -22.25 16.53
C ALA A 25 -13.00 -20.71 16.49
N TRP A 26 -13.64 -20.01 17.44
CA TRP A 26 -13.54 -18.56 17.56
C TRP A 26 -12.13 -18.07 17.84
N VAL A 27 -11.41 -18.73 18.76
CA VAL A 27 -10.01 -18.39 19.07
C VAL A 27 -9.11 -18.62 17.85
N GLN A 28 -9.30 -19.76 17.14
CA GLN A 28 -8.54 -20.06 15.92
C GLN A 28 -8.83 -19.02 14.81
N LEU A 29 -10.09 -18.65 14.61
CA LEU A 29 -10.47 -17.64 13.62
C LEU A 29 -9.84 -16.26 13.93
N SER A 30 -9.79 -15.89 15.21
CA SER A 30 -9.15 -14.66 15.67
C SER A 30 -7.63 -14.69 15.42
N GLY A 31 -6.98 -15.82 15.61
CA GLY A 31 -5.57 -16.01 15.32
C GLY A 31 -5.27 -15.90 13.81
N ILE A 32 -6.08 -16.53 12.98
CA ILE A 32 -5.97 -16.47 11.52
C ILE A 32 -6.16 -15.02 11.03
N LYS A 33 -7.15 -14.30 11.55
CA LYS A 33 -7.40 -12.88 11.20
C LYS A 33 -6.20 -12.00 11.54
N LYS A 34 -5.57 -12.19 12.72
CA LYS A 34 -4.35 -11.46 13.10
C LYS A 34 -3.18 -11.80 12.18
N GLY A 35 -3.00 -13.07 11.82
CA GLY A 35 -1.96 -13.51 10.90
C GLY A 35 -2.12 -12.91 9.50
N LEU A 36 -3.35 -12.88 8.97
CA LEU A 36 -3.64 -12.25 7.67
C LEU A 36 -3.37 -10.74 7.69
N ASN A 37 -3.76 -10.03 8.75
CA ASN A 37 -3.48 -8.60 8.89
C ASN A 37 -1.97 -8.32 8.96
N MET A 38 -1.21 -9.14 9.67
CA MET A 38 0.25 -9.01 9.74
C MET A 38 0.90 -9.27 8.38
N SER A 39 0.47 -10.29 7.65
CA SER A 39 0.98 -10.60 6.31
C SER A 39 0.68 -9.45 5.32
N SER A 40 -0.52 -8.87 5.38
CA SER A 40 -0.89 -7.72 4.55
C SER A 40 -0.03 -6.50 4.88
N LEU A 41 0.21 -6.22 6.16
CA LEU A 41 1.07 -5.12 6.59
C LEU A 41 2.50 -5.32 6.07
N MET A 42 3.08 -6.51 6.24
CA MET A 42 4.43 -6.80 5.74
C MET A 42 4.54 -6.62 4.22
N ALA A 43 3.54 -7.04 3.46
CA ALA A 43 3.49 -6.83 2.01
C ALA A 43 3.43 -5.34 1.64
N VAL A 44 2.70 -4.53 2.40
CA VAL A 44 2.63 -3.08 2.13
C VAL A 44 3.92 -2.36 2.52
N LEU A 45 4.57 -2.75 3.62
CA LEU A 45 5.89 -2.23 4.00
C LEU A 45 6.97 -2.56 2.95
N GLU A 46 6.88 -3.73 2.33
CA GLU A 46 7.75 -4.09 1.20
C GLU A 46 7.51 -3.19 -0.03
N ILE A 47 6.25 -2.92 -0.36
CA ILE A 47 5.89 -1.98 -1.44
C ILE A 47 6.41 -0.56 -1.11
N GLU A 48 6.30 -0.14 0.13
CA GLU A 48 6.82 1.15 0.60
C GLU A 48 8.36 1.23 0.47
N THR A 49 9.05 0.17 0.87
CA THR A 49 10.51 0.07 0.73
C THR A 49 10.91 0.21 -0.74
N GLN A 50 10.27 -0.55 -1.63
CA GLN A 50 10.49 -0.46 -3.07
C GLN A 50 10.18 0.94 -3.63
N MET A 51 9.13 1.58 -3.16
CA MET A 51 8.78 2.96 -3.55
C MET A 51 9.88 3.94 -3.13
N ASN A 52 10.40 3.82 -1.90
CA ASN A 52 11.47 4.67 -1.40
C ASN A 52 12.79 4.48 -2.16
N GLU A 53 13.15 3.24 -2.50
CA GLU A 53 14.33 2.94 -3.33
C GLU A 53 14.21 3.58 -4.71
N ARG A 54 13.04 3.48 -5.35
CA ARG A 54 12.79 4.11 -6.66
C ARG A 54 12.78 5.63 -6.57
N LYS A 55 12.29 6.18 -5.46
CA LYS A 55 12.39 7.63 -5.21
C LYS A 55 13.83 8.10 -5.13
N VAL A 56 14.69 7.39 -4.41
CA VAL A 56 16.13 7.72 -4.33
C VAL A 56 16.77 7.68 -5.73
N HIS A 57 16.48 6.66 -6.52
CA HIS A 57 16.97 6.56 -7.89
C HIS A 57 16.47 7.72 -8.77
N PHE A 58 15.20 8.08 -8.66
CA PHE A 58 14.61 9.23 -9.35
C PHE A 58 15.29 10.55 -8.95
N ASP A 59 15.54 10.78 -7.64
CA ASP A 59 16.24 11.97 -7.14
C ASP A 59 17.68 12.04 -7.68
N LEU A 60 18.37 10.90 -7.80
CA LEU A 60 19.71 10.81 -8.39
C LEU A 60 19.70 11.16 -9.88
N CYS A 61 18.76 10.62 -10.66
CA CYS A 61 18.61 10.94 -12.08
C CYS A 61 18.27 12.43 -12.29
N SER A 62 17.41 13.00 -11.44
CA SER A 62 17.10 14.43 -11.46
C SER A 62 18.35 15.28 -11.22
N SER A 63 19.15 14.92 -10.24
CA SER A 63 20.42 15.61 -9.94
C SER A 63 21.43 15.48 -11.08
N ALA A 64 21.48 14.32 -11.75
CA ALA A 64 22.34 14.10 -12.91
C ALA A 64 21.98 15.03 -14.08
N VAL A 65 20.68 15.16 -14.40
CA VAL A 65 20.20 16.11 -15.44
C VAL A 65 20.60 17.54 -15.09
N CYS A 66 20.42 17.97 -13.85
CA CYS A 66 20.81 19.31 -13.42
C CYS A 66 22.33 19.52 -13.52
N THR A 67 23.11 18.53 -13.11
CA THR A 67 24.57 18.60 -13.15
C THR A 67 25.10 18.66 -14.59
N ALA A 68 24.56 17.85 -15.50
CA ALA A 68 24.93 17.83 -16.91
C ALA A 68 24.63 19.20 -17.58
N LYS A 69 23.48 19.82 -17.26
CA LYS A 69 23.15 21.18 -17.72
C LYS A 69 24.12 22.22 -17.20
N LEU A 70 24.51 22.15 -15.92
CA LEU A 70 25.47 23.11 -15.33
C LEU A 70 26.89 22.98 -15.90
N LYS A 71 27.26 21.77 -16.36
CA LYS A 71 28.54 21.48 -16.98
C LYS A 71 28.61 21.78 -18.48
N ASP A 72 27.48 22.17 -19.07
CA ASP A 72 27.32 22.40 -20.51
C ASP A 72 27.73 21.17 -21.32
N GLU A 73 27.26 19.98 -20.88
CA GLU A 73 27.53 18.70 -21.56
C GLU A 73 26.88 18.68 -22.96
N SER A 74 27.35 17.79 -23.82
CA SER A 74 26.84 17.65 -25.19
C SER A 74 25.33 17.34 -25.21
N GLU A 75 24.67 17.73 -26.30
CA GLU A 75 23.23 17.50 -26.49
C GLU A 75 22.85 16.01 -26.40
N ASP A 76 23.71 15.12 -26.93
CA ASP A 76 23.53 13.67 -26.81
C ASP A 76 23.60 13.18 -25.36
N ALA A 77 24.54 13.71 -24.56
CA ALA A 77 24.62 13.39 -23.13
C ALA A 77 23.40 13.89 -22.36
N LEU A 78 22.95 15.12 -22.63
CA LEU A 78 21.74 15.67 -22.03
C LEU A 78 20.50 14.86 -22.37
N ARG A 79 20.38 14.36 -23.60
CA ARG A 79 19.29 13.48 -24.02
C ARG A 79 19.30 12.16 -23.24
N ILE A 80 20.47 11.53 -23.09
CA ILE A 80 20.59 10.29 -22.31
C ILE A 80 20.18 10.52 -20.86
N HIS A 81 20.60 11.60 -20.23
CA HIS A 81 20.21 11.93 -18.86
C HIS A 81 18.71 12.19 -18.74
N ALA A 82 18.07 12.84 -19.74
CA ALA A 82 16.65 13.07 -19.76
C ALA A 82 15.85 11.76 -19.88
N ASP A 83 16.27 10.86 -20.76
CA ASP A 83 15.63 9.54 -20.94
C ASP A 83 15.71 8.71 -19.64
N LEU A 84 16.87 8.71 -18.99
CA LEU A 84 17.06 8.02 -17.69
C LEU A 84 16.18 8.63 -16.60
N PHE A 85 16.05 9.95 -16.56
CA PHE A 85 15.16 10.64 -15.63
C PHE A 85 13.71 10.27 -15.85
N ASP A 86 13.24 10.24 -17.10
CA ASP A 86 11.85 9.88 -17.42
C ASP A 86 11.54 8.43 -17.06
N CYS A 87 12.44 7.49 -17.32
CA CYS A 87 12.33 6.09 -16.89
C CYS A 87 12.28 5.95 -15.36
N ALA A 88 13.13 6.68 -14.64
CA ALA A 88 13.17 6.65 -13.19
C ALA A 88 11.91 7.27 -12.59
N LYS A 89 11.40 8.38 -13.17
CA LYS A 89 10.15 9.05 -12.79
C LYS A 89 8.96 8.10 -12.92
N GLU A 90 8.81 7.46 -14.07
CA GLU A 90 7.74 6.50 -14.32
C GLU A 90 7.81 5.31 -13.33
N SER A 91 9.01 4.79 -13.09
CA SER A 91 9.23 3.71 -12.13
C SER A 91 8.80 4.10 -10.71
N TYR A 92 9.14 5.31 -10.28
CA TYR A 92 8.72 5.85 -8.98
C TYR A 92 7.21 6.05 -8.90
N PHE A 93 6.58 6.64 -9.92
CA PHE A 93 5.13 6.87 -9.92
C PHE A 93 4.35 5.57 -9.95
N ASN A 94 4.81 4.55 -10.67
CA ASN A 94 4.22 3.21 -10.66
C ASN A 94 4.25 2.58 -9.24
N ALA A 95 5.34 2.75 -8.52
CA ALA A 95 5.44 2.24 -7.14
C ALA A 95 4.54 3.02 -6.18
N LEU A 96 4.50 4.35 -6.29
CA LEU A 96 3.63 5.20 -5.49
C LEU A 96 2.14 4.90 -5.79
N ASP A 97 1.77 4.65 -7.04
CA ASP A 97 0.40 4.28 -7.42
C ASP A 97 -0.04 2.95 -6.79
N ARG A 98 0.87 1.95 -6.73
CA ARG A 98 0.64 0.68 -6.02
C ARG A 98 0.44 0.89 -4.52
N LEU A 99 1.24 1.74 -3.89
CA LEU A 99 1.07 2.10 -2.48
C LEU A 99 -0.29 2.77 -2.24
N CYS A 100 -0.67 3.73 -3.08
CA CYS A 100 -1.98 4.37 -3.03
C CYS A 100 -3.13 3.35 -3.21
N PHE A 101 -2.97 2.36 -4.08
CA PHE A 101 -3.93 1.26 -4.22
C PHE A 101 -4.11 0.50 -2.91
N CYS A 102 -3.03 0.18 -2.18
CA CYS A 102 -3.11 -0.53 -0.90
C CYS A 102 -3.91 0.28 0.16
N VAL A 103 -3.70 1.59 0.22
CA VAL A 103 -4.47 2.48 1.10
C VAL A 103 -5.94 2.53 0.69
N LEU A 104 -6.24 2.68 -0.60
CA LEU A 104 -7.61 2.71 -1.13
C LEU A 104 -8.37 1.40 -0.88
N ARG A 105 -7.68 0.26 -0.80
CA ARG A 105 -8.25 -1.06 -0.49
C ARG A 105 -8.31 -1.38 1.00
N ASN A 106 -7.91 -0.44 1.86
CA ASN A 106 -7.87 -0.61 3.31
C ASN A 106 -6.98 -1.79 3.78
N TYR A 107 -5.89 -2.07 3.04
CA TYR A 107 -4.88 -3.03 3.50
C TYR A 107 -4.07 -2.46 4.67
N VAL A 108 -4.07 -1.14 4.83
CA VAL A 108 -3.47 -0.38 5.93
C VAL A 108 -4.44 0.70 6.42
N SER A 109 -4.16 1.25 7.60
CA SER A 109 -4.95 2.33 8.21
C SER A 109 -4.85 3.60 7.36
N ASP A 110 -5.96 4.05 6.80
CA ASP A 110 -6.02 5.31 6.04
C ASP A 110 -5.55 6.51 6.88
N LYS A 111 -5.96 6.56 8.14
CA LYS A 111 -5.62 7.66 9.05
C LYS A 111 -4.11 7.82 9.24
N ASP A 112 -3.40 6.71 9.45
CA ASP A 112 -1.97 6.72 9.74
C ASP A 112 -1.18 7.10 8.46
N TRP A 113 -1.53 6.51 7.35
CA TRP A 113 -0.89 6.77 6.06
C TRP A 113 -1.19 8.16 5.52
N ARG A 114 -2.37 8.69 5.79
CA ARG A 114 -2.73 10.06 5.44
C ARG A 114 -1.87 11.09 6.16
N ALA A 115 -1.59 10.89 7.46
CA ALA A 115 -0.74 11.78 8.23
C ALA A 115 0.67 11.90 7.61
N GLU A 116 1.18 10.80 7.06
CA GLU A 116 2.52 10.73 6.51
C GLU A 116 2.60 11.13 5.03
N TYR A 117 1.69 10.62 4.19
CA TYR A 117 1.81 10.68 2.73
C TYR A 117 0.98 11.76 2.05
N ARG A 118 0.00 12.39 2.73
CA ARG A 118 -0.88 13.41 2.13
C ARG A 118 -0.11 14.52 1.43
N ASN A 119 0.86 15.10 2.12
CA ASN A 119 1.63 16.22 1.60
C ASN A 119 2.61 15.79 0.49
N LEU A 120 3.14 14.58 0.57
CA LEU A 120 4.00 14.03 -0.46
C LEU A 120 3.21 13.84 -1.76
N ILE A 121 2.05 13.18 -1.69
CA ILE A 121 1.20 12.91 -2.86
C ILE A 121 0.74 14.23 -3.50
N LYS A 122 0.28 15.19 -2.68
CA LYS A 122 -0.10 16.51 -3.19
C LYS A 122 1.06 17.18 -3.94
N ARG A 123 2.25 17.21 -3.35
CA ARG A 123 3.44 17.82 -3.97
C ARG A 123 3.81 17.14 -5.28
N VAL A 124 3.76 15.81 -5.35
CA VAL A 124 4.04 15.05 -6.58
C VAL A 124 3.09 15.48 -7.70
N ILE A 125 1.79 15.55 -7.43
CA ILE A 125 0.80 15.98 -8.44
C ILE A 125 1.01 17.43 -8.85
N ASP A 126 1.23 18.32 -7.89
CA ASP A 126 1.43 19.75 -8.16
C ASP A 126 2.71 20.03 -8.98
N THR A 127 3.76 19.22 -8.74
CA THR A 127 5.06 19.37 -9.44
C THR A 127 5.02 18.77 -10.85
N TYR A 128 4.33 17.65 -11.04
CA TYR A 128 4.31 16.88 -12.29
C TYR A 128 2.93 16.85 -12.93
N THR A 129 2.27 17.99 -13.01
CA THR A 129 0.89 18.13 -13.50
C THR A 129 0.65 17.49 -14.87
N GLY A 130 1.63 17.50 -15.76
CA GLY A 130 1.56 16.88 -17.09
C GLY A 130 1.41 15.36 -17.02
N ASP A 131 2.03 14.71 -16.02
CA ASP A 131 1.96 13.26 -15.82
C ASP A 131 0.63 12.83 -15.15
N PHE A 132 -0.12 13.76 -14.55
CA PHE A 132 -1.40 13.50 -13.86
C PHE A 132 -2.63 14.05 -14.58
N SER A 133 -2.57 14.17 -15.90
CA SER A 133 -3.70 14.54 -16.76
C SER A 133 -4.88 13.55 -16.65
N GLU A 134 -5.98 13.81 -17.34
CA GLU A 134 -7.15 12.92 -17.33
C GLU A 134 -6.81 11.51 -17.85
N ALA A 135 -5.96 11.42 -18.87
CA ALA A 135 -5.50 10.18 -19.49
C ALA A 135 -4.36 9.47 -18.73
N SER A 136 -3.91 10.02 -17.60
CA SER A 136 -2.81 9.46 -16.81
C SER A 136 -3.10 8.03 -16.33
N PRO A 137 -2.12 7.10 -16.40
CA PRO A 137 -2.26 5.75 -15.88
C PRO A 137 -2.28 5.70 -14.33
N PHE A 138 -1.85 6.77 -13.64
CA PHE A 138 -1.70 6.83 -12.18
C PHE A 138 -3.03 7.15 -11.47
N HIS A 139 -4.03 6.28 -11.68
CA HIS A 139 -5.39 6.51 -11.20
C HIS A 139 -5.52 6.47 -9.68
N ASN A 140 -4.73 5.62 -9.00
CA ASN A 140 -4.82 5.47 -7.54
C ASN A 140 -4.24 6.69 -6.82
N ILE A 141 -3.15 7.26 -7.33
CA ILE A 141 -2.57 8.51 -6.82
C ILE A 141 -3.61 9.64 -6.91
N LYS A 142 -4.21 9.84 -8.09
CA LYS A 142 -5.24 10.87 -8.31
C LYS A 142 -6.44 10.69 -7.40
N LYS A 143 -6.95 9.46 -7.30
CA LYS A 143 -8.12 9.12 -6.48
C LYS A 143 -7.86 9.34 -5.00
N LEU A 144 -6.70 8.90 -4.51
CA LEU A 144 -6.32 9.04 -3.11
C LEU A 144 -6.12 10.52 -2.75
N ASN A 145 -5.43 11.28 -3.62
CA ASN A 145 -5.26 12.72 -3.43
C ASN A 145 -6.60 13.44 -3.34
N SER A 146 -7.51 13.19 -4.29
CA SER A 146 -8.85 13.80 -4.29
C SER A 146 -9.60 13.52 -2.98
N ARG A 147 -9.56 12.27 -2.49
CA ARG A 147 -10.17 11.89 -1.22
C ARG A 147 -9.56 12.65 -0.04
N TRP A 148 -8.24 12.73 0.02
CA TRP A 148 -7.53 13.34 1.14
C TRP A 148 -7.55 14.88 1.14
N GLN A 149 -7.80 15.51 -0.02
CA GLN A 149 -7.94 16.96 -0.08
C GLN A 149 -9.39 17.44 0.17
N SER A 150 -10.40 16.56 0.02
CA SER A 150 -11.81 16.87 0.26
C SER A 150 -12.25 16.72 1.71
N GLU A 151 -11.46 16.09 2.55
CA GLU A 151 -11.69 15.87 3.98
C GLU A 151 -10.79 16.78 4.86
#